data_de37cbc2c43489980b67c02d239e9723
#
_entry.id   de37cbc2c43489980b67c02d239e9723
#
_cell.length_a   1.000
_cell.length_b   1.000
_cell.length_c   1.000
_cell.angle_alpha   90.00
_cell.angle_beta   90.00
_cell.angle_gamma   90.00
#
_symmetry.space_group_name_H-M   'P 1'
#
loop_
_entity.id
_entity.type
_entity.pdbx_description
1 polymer ?
#
loop_
_entity_poly.entity_id
_entity_poly.type
_entity_poly.pdbx_seq_one_letter_code
_entity_poly.pdbx_strand_id
1 'polypeptide(L)'
;MLLRATTLIKKDPDSTEPYGFDWTTYLAGLSDTETIASSVWAVSGPDSALTTSGASIVTGSKQTQVRIAGGTVGAVYTLRNRITTSSGVIDDRSLSVKIGEK
;
A
#
# COMPACT_ATOMS: atom_id res chain seq x y z
N MET A 1 -10.26 -18.39 -3.46
CA MET A 1 -9.47 -17.20 -3.09
C MET A 1 -10.22 -15.94 -3.43
N LEU A 2 -10.12 -15.00 -2.60
CA LEU A 2 -10.74 -13.73 -2.86
C LEU A 2 -10.02 -13.01 -3.98
N LEU A 3 -10.75 -12.69 -5.03
CA LEU A 3 -10.23 -11.83 -6.06
C LEU A 3 -10.27 -10.40 -5.56
N ARG A 4 -9.17 -9.73 -5.70
CA ARG A 4 -9.12 -8.33 -5.34
C ARG A 4 -9.18 -7.47 -6.57
N ALA A 5 -10.21 -6.69 -6.66
CA ALA A 5 -10.17 -5.59 -7.60
C ALA A 5 -9.18 -4.56 -7.04
N THR A 6 -8.35 -4.02 -7.90
CA THR A 6 -7.48 -2.94 -7.49
C THR A 6 -8.33 -1.73 -7.15
N THR A 7 -8.21 -1.25 -5.93
CA THR A 7 -8.92 -0.05 -5.51
C THR A 7 -8.33 1.18 -6.22
N LEU A 8 -9.20 2.00 -6.76
CA LEU A 8 -8.80 3.28 -7.36
C LEU A 8 -9.08 4.39 -6.37
N ILE A 9 -8.06 5.14 -6.01
CA ILE A 9 -8.21 6.32 -5.18
C ILE A 9 -7.83 7.55 -5.98
N LYS A 10 -8.38 8.69 -5.58
CA LYS A 10 -8.08 9.98 -6.22
C LYS A 10 -7.29 10.83 -5.26
N LYS A 11 -6.22 11.43 -5.75
CA LYS A 11 -5.32 12.22 -4.93
C LYS A 11 -5.06 13.56 -5.62
N ASP A 12 -5.09 14.64 -4.84
CA ASP A 12 -4.69 15.97 -5.29
C ASP A 12 -3.15 16.01 -5.42
N PRO A 13 -2.61 16.62 -6.49
CA PRO A 13 -1.15 16.66 -6.66
C PRO A 13 -0.42 17.41 -5.55
N ASP A 14 -1.11 18.31 -4.86
CA ASP A 14 -0.51 19.11 -3.78
C ASP A 14 -0.66 18.46 -2.41
N SER A 15 -1.38 17.36 -2.30
CA SER A 15 -1.61 16.73 -1.00
C SER A 15 -0.54 15.69 -0.68
N THR A 16 -0.33 15.49 0.63
CA THR A 16 0.41 14.34 1.17
C THR A 16 -0.59 13.56 2.00
N GLU A 17 -0.82 12.30 1.65
CA GLU A 17 -1.89 11.53 2.26
C GLU A 17 -1.41 10.17 2.71
N PRO A 18 -1.92 9.69 3.87
CA PRO A 18 -1.60 8.34 4.34
C PRO A 18 -2.49 7.31 3.69
N TYR A 19 -1.91 6.20 3.32
CA TYR A 19 -2.64 5.02 2.86
C TYR A 19 -2.01 3.78 3.46
N GLY A 20 -2.80 2.72 3.53
CA GLY A 20 -2.30 1.49 4.09
C GLY A 20 -3.20 0.32 3.76
N PHE A 21 -2.76 -0.84 4.21
CA PHE A 21 -3.53 -2.07 4.09
C PHE A 21 -3.67 -2.72 5.44
N ASP A 22 -4.86 -3.28 5.69
CA ASP A 22 -5.12 -4.10 6.86
C ASP A 22 -4.98 -5.56 6.44
N TRP A 23 -3.93 -6.20 6.93
CA TRP A 23 -3.61 -7.59 6.61
C TRP A 23 -4.15 -8.56 7.67
N THR A 24 -4.94 -8.07 8.64
CA THR A 24 -5.35 -8.87 9.79
C THR A 24 -6.03 -10.18 9.37
N THR A 25 -7.02 -10.12 8.49
CA THR A 25 -7.76 -11.30 8.06
C THR A 25 -6.86 -12.28 7.30
N TYR A 26 -6.01 -11.75 6.43
CA TYR A 26 -5.06 -12.55 5.68
C TYR A 26 -4.12 -13.31 6.62
N LEU A 27 -3.55 -12.60 7.59
CA LEU A 27 -2.60 -13.19 8.54
C LEU A 27 -3.27 -14.26 9.40
N ALA A 28 -4.49 -14.00 9.85
CA ALA A 28 -5.25 -14.97 10.65
C ALA A 28 -5.51 -16.26 9.88
N GLY A 29 -5.63 -16.16 8.55
CA GLY A 29 -5.79 -17.33 7.71
C GLY A 29 -4.53 -18.19 7.61
N LEU A 30 -3.36 -17.61 7.90
CA LEU A 30 -2.11 -18.35 7.93
C LEU A 30 -1.87 -19.00 9.29
N SER A 31 -2.05 -18.23 10.37
CA SER A 31 -1.83 -18.71 11.73
C SER A 31 -2.33 -17.65 12.72
N ASP A 32 -2.75 -18.09 13.90
CA ASP A 32 -3.20 -17.18 14.96
C ASP A 32 -2.10 -16.22 15.42
N THR A 33 -0.85 -16.61 15.23
CA THR A 33 0.30 -15.83 15.71
C THR A 33 1.06 -15.14 14.59
N GLU A 34 0.52 -15.20 13.36
CA GLU A 34 1.22 -14.61 12.21
C GLU A 34 1.18 -13.10 12.29
N THR A 35 2.33 -12.48 12.05
CA THR A 35 2.48 -11.03 12.02
C THR A 35 3.29 -10.62 10.79
N ILE A 36 3.37 -9.32 10.54
CA ILE A 36 4.18 -8.78 9.46
C ILE A 36 5.59 -8.55 9.98
N ALA A 37 6.56 -9.22 9.36
CA ALA A 37 7.97 -9.06 9.71
C ALA A 37 8.60 -7.90 8.95
N SER A 38 8.21 -7.69 7.68
CA SER A 38 8.70 -6.57 6.89
C SER A 38 7.66 -6.11 5.89
N SER A 39 7.77 -4.87 5.48
CA SER A 39 6.85 -4.23 4.54
C SER A 39 7.65 -3.34 3.60
N VAL A 40 7.39 -3.49 2.31
CA VAL A 40 8.05 -2.70 1.28
C VAL A 40 6.96 -2.08 0.41
N TRP A 41 7.12 -0.80 0.11
CA TRP A 41 6.22 -0.07 -0.76
C TRP A 41 6.93 0.31 -2.05
N ALA A 42 6.23 0.20 -3.16
CA ALA A 42 6.76 0.56 -4.46
C ALA A 42 5.68 1.27 -5.27
N VAL A 43 6.10 2.26 -6.04
CA VAL A 43 5.23 2.98 -6.96
C VAL A 43 5.68 2.69 -8.38
N SER A 44 4.73 2.38 -9.25
CA SER A 44 4.99 2.31 -10.68
C SER A 44 4.01 3.22 -11.41
N GLY A 45 4.42 3.74 -12.55
CA GLY A 45 3.58 4.63 -13.32
C GLY A 45 4.37 5.31 -14.42
N PRO A 46 3.76 6.32 -15.07
CA PRO A 46 4.37 6.94 -16.24
C PRO A 46 5.59 7.80 -15.93
N ASP A 47 5.77 8.19 -14.65
CA ASP A 47 6.88 9.02 -14.22
C ASP A 47 7.19 8.76 -12.76
N SER A 48 8.13 9.50 -12.19
CA SER A 48 8.56 9.34 -10.80
C SER A 48 8.02 10.45 -9.89
N ALA A 49 6.97 11.15 -10.29
CA ALA A 49 6.47 12.31 -9.54
C ALA A 49 5.73 11.91 -8.27
N LEU A 50 5.15 10.71 -8.20
CA LEU A 50 4.50 10.24 -6.97
C LEU A 50 5.55 9.57 -6.09
N THR A 51 5.69 10.09 -4.86
CA THR A 51 6.73 9.63 -3.94
C THR A 51 6.11 9.05 -2.67
N THR A 52 6.86 8.21 -1.99
CA THR A 52 6.45 7.59 -0.74
C THR A 52 7.37 8.01 0.40
N SER A 53 6.81 8.06 1.61
CA SER A 53 7.58 8.37 2.81
C SER A 53 6.87 7.82 4.04
N GLY A 54 7.58 7.75 5.16
CA GLY A 54 6.99 7.41 6.45
C GLY A 54 6.38 6.03 6.50
N ALA A 55 6.95 5.06 5.82
CA ALA A 55 6.46 3.69 5.86
C ALA A 55 6.56 3.11 7.25
N SER A 56 5.51 2.43 7.70
CA SER A 56 5.51 1.82 9.02
C SER A 56 4.61 0.59 9.05
N ILE A 57 4.84 -0.25 10.05
CA ILE A 57 4.00 -1.40 10.37
C ILE A 57 3.33 -1.07 11.69
N VAL A 58 2.01 -1.12 11.72
CA VAL A 58 1.23 -0.65 12.88
C VAL A 58 0.22 -1.68 13.33
N THR A 59 -0.45 -1.41 14.43
CA THR A 59 -1.55 -2.20 14.99
C THR A 59 -1.18 -3.66 15.19
N GLY A 60 -0.25 -3.90 16.13
CA GLY A 60 0.17 -5.24 16.47
C GLY A 60 0.87 -5.98 15.35
N SER A 61 1.52 -5.23 14.44
CA SER A 61 2.22 -5.78 13.27
C SER A 61 1.27 -6.48 12.30
N LYS A 62 0.06 -5.94 12.15
CA LYS A 62 -0.96 -6.50 11.24
C LYS A 62 -1.44 -5.51 10.19
N GLN A 63 -0.99 -4.28 10.25
CA GLN A 63 -1.33 -3.25 9.27
C GLN A 63 -0.08 -2.56 8.77
N THR A 64 -0.12 -2.12 7.52
CA THR A 64 0.97 -1.36 6.91
C THR A 64 0.47 0.01 6.52
N GLN A 65 1.36 0.99 6.54
CA GLN A 65 1.01 2.38 6.29
C GLN A 65 2.16 3.09 5.59
N VAL A 66 1.81 4.02 4.73
CA VAL A 66 2.77 4.85 4.01
C VAL A 66 2.12 6.18 3.69
N ARG A 67 2.92 7.25 3.54
CA ARG A 67 2.44 8.51 3.00
C ARG A 67 2.85 8.63 1.55
N ILE A 68 1.94 9.14 0.73
CA ILE A 68 2.24 9.44 -0.67
C ILE A 68 2.07 10.92 -0.92
N ALA A 69 2.93 11.47 -1.76
CA ALA A 69 2.95 12.89 -2.08
C ALA A 69 3.23 13.09 -3.56
N GLY A 70 2.77 14.20 -4.10
CA GLY A 70 3.03 14.58 -5.47
C GLY A 70 2.15 13.86 -6.47
N GLY A 71 2.71 13.60 -7.62
CA GLY A 71 2.01 13.00 -8.75
C GLY A 71 1.71 14.01 -9.84
N THR A 72 1.60 13.54 -11.08
CA THR A 72 1.28 14.37 -12.23
C THR A 72 -0.21 14.33 -12.50
N VAL A 73 -0.85 15.47 -12.62
CA VAL A 73 -2.30 15.56 -12.92
C VAL A 73 -2.63 14.74 -14.16
N GLY A 74 -3.65 13.92 -14.05
CA GLY A 74 -4.11 13.04 -15.12
C GLY A 74 -3.41 11.69 -15.15
N ALA A 75 -2.32 11.53 -14.43
CA ALA A 75 -1.60 10.26 -14.41
C ALA A 75 -2.24 9.27 -13.44
N VAL A 76 -2.06 7.99 -13.71
CA VAL A 76 -2.49 6.91 -12.83
C VAL A 76 -1.24 6.11 -12.45
N TYR A 77 -1.06 5.92 -11.16
CA TYR A 77 0.07 5.17 -10.60
C TYR A 77 -0.46 3.93 -9.91
N THR A 78 0.40 2.93 -9.77
CA THR A 78 0.12 1.75 -8.94
C THR A 78 0.99 1.82 -7.70
N LEU A 79 0.34 1.79 -6.54
CA LEU A 79 1.02 1.73 -5.24
C LEU A 79 0.93 0.29 -4.75
N ARG A 80 2.07 -0.37 -4.61
CA ARG A 80 2.12 -1.77 -4.20
C ARG A 80 2.77 -1.89 -2.84
N ASN A 81 2.14 -2.70 -1.98
CA ASN A 81 2.71 -3.09 -0.70
C ASN A 81 3.03 -4.58 -0.74
N ARG A 82 4.30 -4.92 -0.50
CA ARG A 82 4.74 -6.30 -0.36
C ARG A 82 5.11 -6.53 1.09
N ILE A 83 4.55 -7.56 1.69
CA ILE A 83 4.89 -7.94 3.04
C ILE A 83 5.59 -9.29 3.06
N THR A 84 6.44 -9.48 4.07
CA THR A 84 6.96 -10.79 4.45
C THR A 84 6.45 -11.04 5.85
N THR A 85 5.82 -12.19 6.06
CA THR A 85 5.23 -12.51 7.35
C THR A 85 6.27 -13.13 8.30
N SER A 86 5.87 -13.30 9.55
CA SER A 86 6.75 -13.88 10.58
C SER A 86 7.20 -15.30 10.25
N SER A 87 6.43 -16.06 9.48
CA SER A 87 6.82 -17.40 9.04
C SER A 87 7.48 -17.42 7.66
N GLY A 88 7.67 -16.25 7.04
CA GLY A 88 8.38 -16.15 5.76
C GLY A 88 7.51 -16.15 4.52
N VAL A 89 6.20 -16.06 4.67
CA VAL A 89 5.28 -15.95 3.53
C VAL A 89 5.36 -14.54 2.95
N ILE A 90 5.40 -14.44 1.62
CA ILE A 90 5.46 -13.16 0.92
C ILE A 90 4.18 -12.98 0.13
N ASP A 91 3.56 -11.81 0.24
CA ASP A 91 2.40 -11.48 -0.56
C ASP A 91 2.36 -9.97 -0.85
N ASP A 92 1.61 -9.61 -1.87
CA ASP A 92 1.48 -8.24 -2.35
C ASP A 92 0.03 -7.82 -2.38
N ARG A 93 -0.20 -6.53 -2.13
CA ARG A 93 -1.46 -5.84 -2.45
C ARG A 93 -1.15 -4.53 -3.13
N SER A 94 -2.05 -4.12 -4.01
CA SER A 94 -1.86 -2.88 -4.78
C SER A 94 -3.14 -2.07 -4.80
N LEU A 95 -2.97 -0.78 -4.99
CA LEU A 95 -4.08 0.10 -5.33
C LEU A 95 -3.63 1.06 -6.42
N SER A 96 -4.60 1.58 -7.16
CA SER A 96 -4.34 2.58 -8.20
C SER A 96 -4.59 3.97 -7.64
N VAL A 97 -3.71 4.89 -7.97
CA VAL A 97 -3.79 6.29 -7.54
C VAL A 97 -3.90 7.16 -8.78
N LYS A 98 -5.05 7.82 -8.93
CA LYS A 98 -5.25 8.78 -10.01
C LYS A 98 -5.05 10.19 -9.47
N ILE A 99 -4.22 10.96 -10.13
CA ILE A 99 -3.91 12.32 -9.71
C ILE A 99 -4.86 13.29 -10.40
N GLY A 100 -5.53 14.08 -9.61
CA GLY A 100 -6.44 15.09 -10.12
C GLY A 100 -6.91 15.96 -8.98
N GLU A 101 -7.44 17.12 -9.32
CA GLU A 101 -7.97 18.01 -8.29
C GLU A 101 -9.28 17.46 -7.76
N LYS A 102 -9.41 17.52 -6.48
CA LYS A 102 -10.63 17.05 -5.80
C LYS A 102 -11.70 18.12 -5.77
#